data_79b4f4f6e4e7cbb8661bde9fe209ccbe
#
_entry.id   79b4f4f6e4e7cbb8661bde9fe209ccbe
#
_cell.length_a   1.000
_cell.length_b   1.000
_cell.length_c   1.000
_cell.angle_alpha   90.00
_cell.angle_beta   90.00
_cell.angle_gamma   90.00
#
_symmetry.space_group_name_H-M   'P 1'
#
loop_
_entity.id
_entity.type
_entity.pdbx_description
1 polymer ?
#
loop_
_entity_poly.entity_id
_entity_poly.type
_entity_poly.pdbx_seq_one_letter_code
_entity_poly.pdbx_strand_id
1 'polypeptide(L)'
;MNYNDFHYGAVSQNRDLEMQAAFPVLMRKVYTWMTLALVLTGLTAYGVATSPGIMMALYSNSALMWGLVIAEFALVIGISAAINRLSLATATLMFVAYSVINGAMLSSIFMIYTAASIASVFFITAATFAVMALIGYTTKTDLTSVGKLLFMALIGLVIATIVNMFIGSSTLTMICSYVGVLIFVGLTAYDSQKIKNMLMQAPDAGESSQKLALLGALTLYLDFINLFIYLLRIFGDRRDYNKKNKCRLNLYRS
;
A
#
# COMPACT_ATOMS: atom_id res chain seq x y z
N MET A 1 32.93 -25.11 -36.50
CA MET A 1 31.73 -24.99 -35.66
C MET A 1 32.02 -25.79 -34.42
N ASN A 2 32.28 -25.13 -33.28
CA ASN A 2 32.78 -25.77 -32.06
C ASN A 2 31.60 -26.35 -31.25
N TYR A 3 31.76 -27.58 -30.73
CA TYR A 3 30.77 -28.28 -29.89
C TYR A 3 30.33 -27.41 -28.65
N ASN A 4 31.21 -26.56 -28.17
CA ASN A 4 30.96 -25.63 -27.08
C ASN A 4 29.94 -24.52 -27.45
N ASP A 5 29.89 -24.05 -28.70
CA ASP A 5 28.97 -23.01 -29.14
C ASP A 5 27.51 -23.51 -29.16
N PHE A 6 27.30 -24.81 -29.45
CA PHE A 6 25.96 -25.41 -29.37
C PHE A 6 25.46 -25.57 -27.93
N HIS A 7 26.35 -25.91 -27.00
CA HIS A 7 25.98 -26.05 -25.60
C HIS A 7 25.64 -24.71 -24.96
N TYR A 8 26.42 -23.67 -25.24
CA TYR A 8 26.12 -22.29 -24.74
C TYR A 8 24.84 -21.74 -25.34
N GLY A 9 24.56 -21.96 -26.61
CA GLY A 9 23.31 -21.52 -27.26
C GLY A 9 22.07 -22.24 -26.71
N ALA A 10 22.12 -23.52 -26.46
CA ALA A 10 21.02 -24.31 -25.91
C ALA A 10 20.72 -23.93 -24.44
N VAL A 11 21.77 -23.69 -23.65
CA VAL A 11 21.60 -23.23 -22.23
C VAL A 11 21.02 -21.82 -22.13
N SER A 12 21.46 -20.91 -23.02
CA SER A 12 20.88 -19.53 -23.04
C SER A 12 19.41 -19.54 -23.46
N GLN A 13 19.07 -20.32 -24.48
CA GLN A 13 17.69 -20.44 -24.98
C GLN A 13 16.75 -21.06 -23.95
N ASN A 14 17.17 -22.06 -23.20
CA ASN A 14 16.37 -22.63 -22.12
C ASN A 14 16.14 -21.62 -20.98
N ARG A 15 17.18 -20.85 -20.61
CA ARG A 15 17.05 -19.78 -19.61
C ARG A 15 16.03 -18.73 -20.05
N ASP A 16 16.07 -18.29 -21.29
CA ASP A 16 15.14 -17.28 -21.81
C ASP A 16 13.69 -17.80 -21.80
N LEU A 17 13.47 -19.08 -22.10
CA LEU A 17 12.17 -19.72 -22.03
C LEU A 17 11.67 -19.83 -20.58
N GLU A 18 12.53 -20.20 -19.64
CA GLU A 18 12.19 -20.26 -18.21
C GLU A 18 11.86 -18.88 -17.64
N MET A 19 12.63 -17.84 -18.00
CA MET A 19 12.33 -16.45 -17.61
C MET A 19 10.99 -15.97 -18.18
N GLN A 20 10.71 -16.24 -19.45
CA GLN A 20 9.43 -15.89 -20.08
C GLN A 20 8.25 -16.61 -19.44
N ALA A 21 8.41 -17.85 -19.03
CA ALA A 21 7.38 -18.62 -18.32
C ALA A 21 7.18 -18.16 -16.87
N ALA A 22 8.24 -17.74 -16.18
CA ALA A 22 8.22 -17.33 -14.79
C ALA A 22 7.51 -15.97 -14.60
N PHE A 23 7.72 -15.02 -15.51
CA PHE A 23 7.24 -13.65 -15.39
C PHE A 23 5.72 -13.52 -15.14
N PRO A 24 4.81 -14.15 -15.95
CA PRO A 24 3.38 -14.04 -15.70
C PRO A 24 2.95 -14.62 -14.36
N VAL A 25 3.62 -15.70 -13.92
CA VAL A 25 3.37 -16.34 -12.63
C VAL A 25 3.73 -15.41 -11.49
N LEU A 26 4.90 -14.78 -11.56
CA LEU A 26 5.38 -13.84 -10.54
C LEU A 26 4.52 -12.57 -10.48
N MET A 27 4.17 -11.98 -11.63
CA MET A 27 3.27 -10.82 -11.67
C MET A 27 1.89 -11.13 -11.07
N ARG A 28 1.33 -12.30 -11.37
CA ARG A 28 0.07 -12.74 -10.73
C ARG A 28 0.24 -12.84 -9.21
N LYS A 29 1.37 -13.35 -8.71
CA LYS A 29 1.65 -13.41 -7.27
C LYS A 29 1.70 -12.03 -6.63
N VAL A 30 2.30 -11.03 -7.29
CA VAL A 30 2.32 -9.64 -6.80
C VAL A 30 0.90 -9.15 -6.51
N TYR A 31 0.02 -9.19 -7.50
CA TYR A 31 -1.35 -8.71 -7.34
C TYR A 31 -2.18 -9.57 -6.37
N THR A 32 -1.95 -10.89 -6.35
CA THR A 32 -2.63 -11.79 -5.40
C THR A 32 -2.25 -11.44 -3.96
N TRP A 33 -0.96 -11.32 -3.65
CA TRP A 33 -0.49 -10.97 -2.30
C TRP A 33 -0.96 -9.58 -1.88
N MET A 34 -0.88 -8.59 -2.78
CA MET A 34 -1.40 -7.25 -2.54
C MET A 34 -2.89 -7.28 -2.19
N THR A 35 -3.70 -7.99 -3.00
CA THR A 35 -5.15 -8.10 -2.77
C THR A 35 -5.47 -8.80 -1.46
N LEU A 36 -4.80 -9.90 -1.13
CA LEU A 36 -4.96 -10.61 0.14
C LEU A 36 -4.61 -9.71 1.33
N ALA A 37 -3.53 -8.93 1.22
CA ALA A 37 -3.13 -7.97 2.24
C ALA A 37 -4.19 -6.86 2.43
N LEU A 38 -4.75 -6.32 1.35
CA LEU A 38 -5.83 -5.33 1.41
C LEU A 38 -7.11 -5.89 2.04
N VAL A 39 -7.50 -7.12 1.69
CA VAL A 39 -8.64 -7.80 2.30
C VAL A 39 -8.41 -8.00 3.80
N LEU A 40 -7.24 -8.48 4.19
CA LEU A 40 -6.88 -8.68 5.59
C LEU A 40 -6.89 -7.37 6.38
N THR A 41 -6.33 -6.30 5.81
CA THR A 41 -6.37 -4.95 6.38
C THR A 41 -7.80 -4.46 6.57
N GLY A 42 -8.66 -4.61 5.57
CA GLY A 42 -10.06 -4.21 5.64
C GLY A 42 -10.85 -4.98 6.69
N LEU A 43 -10.68 -6.31 6.74
CA LEU A 43 -11.31 -7.18 7.75
C LEU A 43 -10.85 -6.82 9.16
N THR A 44 -9.57 -6.60 9.36
CA THR A 44 -9.02 -6.19 10.66
C THR A 44 -9.54 -4.82 11.07
N ALA A 45 -9.52 -3.84 10.16
CA ALA A 45 -10.02 -2.49 10.42
C ALA A 45 -11.50 -2.50 10.82
N TYR A 46 -12.32 -3.26 10.10
CA TYR A 46 -13.74 -3.42 10.42
C TYR A 46 -13.96 -4.16 11.75
N GLY A 47 -13.24 -5.27 11.99
CA GLY A 47 -13.33 -6.06 13.22
C GLY A 47 -12.96 -5.23 14.46
N VAL A 48 -11.88 -4.45 14.39
CA VAL A 48 -11.47 -3.53 15.47
C VAL A 48 -12.53 -2.43 15.64
N ALA A 49 -12.99 -1.80 14.56
CA ALA A 49 -13.98 -0.72 14.60
C ALA A 49 -15.34 -1.13 15.20
N THR A 50 -15.73 -2.39 15.03
CA THR A 50 -16.99 -2.93 15.58
C THR A 50 -16.85 -3.47 17.00
N SER A 51 -15.64 -3.51 17.57
CA SER A 51 -15.34 -4.00 18.92
C SER A 51 -14.97 -2.84 19.86
N PRO A 52 -15.94 -2.28 20.64
CA PRO A 52 -15.68 -1.10 21.47
C PRO A 52 -14.55 -1.30 22.50
N GLY A 53 -14.41 -2.50 23.05
CA GLY A 53 -13.34 -2.82 24.00
C GLY A 53 -11.95 -2.77 23.36
N ILE A 54 -11.79 -3.31 22.15
CA ILE A 54 -10.51 -3.26 21.41
C ILE A 54 -10.20 -1.84 20.99
N MET A 55 -11.20 -1.10 20.48
CA MET A 55 -11.04 0.31 20.12
C MET A 55 -10.59 1.14 21.32
N MET A 56 -11.25 0.97 22.47
CA MET A 56 -10.88 1.68 23.68
C MET A 56 -9.45 1.31 24.14
N ALA A 57 -9.10 0.04 24.18
CA ALA A 57 -7.76 -0.41 24.56
C ALA A 57 -6.68 0.15 23.63
N LEU A 58 -6.96 0.20 22.32
CA LEU A 58 -6.02 0.66 21.30
C LEU A 58 -5.79 2.17 21.38
N TYR A 59 -6.86 2.97 21.45
CA TYR A 59 -6.78 4.44 21.32
C TYR A 59 -6.66 5.18 22.66
N SER A 60 -6.95 4.53 23.81
CA SER A 60 -6.70 5.12 25.14
C SER A 60 -5.27 4.94 25.62
N ASN A 61 -4.52 3.98 25.05
CA ASN A 61 -3.15 3.70 25.43
C ASN A 61 -2.15 4.29 24.42
N SER A 62 -1.62 5.47 24.73
CA SER A 62 -0.64 6.15 23.88
C SER A 62 0.63 5.33 23.62
N ALA A 63 1.11 4.56 24.62
CA ALA A 63 2.30 3.71 24.45
C ALA A 63 2.03 2.57 23.46
N LEU A 64 0.84 1.96 23.49
CA LEU A 64 0.43 0.94 22.54
C LEU A 64 0.36 1.51 21.10
N MET A 65 -0.24 2.70 20.94
CA MET A 65 -0.31 3.39 19.64
C MET A 65 1.08 3.65 19.05
N TRP A 66 1.99 4.23 19.82
CA TRP A 66 3.36 4.46 19.36
C TRP A 66 4.11 3.16 19.09
N GLY A 67 3.87 2.12 19.91
CA GLY A 67 4.42 0.78 19.69
C GLY A 67 3.99 0.19 18.35
N LEU A 68 2.71 0.32 17.95
CA LEU A 68 2.22 -0.14 16.67
C LEU A 68 2.80 0.66 15.50
N VAL A 69 2.90 1.99 15.61
CA VAL A 69 3.57 2.83 14.61
C VAL A 69 5.01 2.39 14.39
N ILE A 70 5.77 2.20 15.47
CA ILE A 70 7.16 1.72 15.37
C ILE A 70 7.22 0.32 14.75
N ALA A 71 6.29 -0.58 15.11
CA ALA A 71 6.20 -1.92 14.55
C ALA A 71 5.92 -1.91 13.04
N GLU A 72 5.02 -1.03 12.55
CA GLU A 72 4.76 -0.85 11.13
C GLU A 72 6.03 -0.46 10.35
N PHE A 73 6.75 0.56 10.82
CA PHE A 73 8.00 0.98 10.18
C PHE A 73 9.06 -0.11 10.25
N ALA A 74 9.21 -0.78 11.40
CA ALA A 74 10.17 -1.86 11.56
C ALA A 74 9.89 -3.05 10.62
N LEU A 75 8.62 -3.41 10.43
CA LEU A 75 8.23 -4.48 9.51
C LEU A 75 8.51 -4.11 8.05
N VAL A 76 8.13 -2.91 7.59
CA VAL A 76 8.40 -2.46 6.22
C VAL A 76 9.90 -2.40 5.95
N ILE A 77 10.66 -1.78 6.83
CA ILE A 77 12.13 -1.68 6.70
C ILE A 77 12.75 -3.07 6.78
N GLY A 78 12.31 -3.91 7.72
CA GLY A 78 12.79 -5.27 7.91
C GLY A 78 12.57 -6.14 6.67
N ILE A 79 11.37 -6.14 6.08
CA ILE A 79 11.10 -6.88 4.85
C ILE A 79 11.95 -6.31 3.72
N SER A 80 11.95 -5.00 3.50
CA SER A 80 12.61 -4.37 2.35
C SER A 80 14.14 -4.51 2.41
N ALA A 81 14.75 -4.31 3.57
CA ALA A 81 16.21 -4.36 3.73
C ALA A 81 16.76 -5.79 3.85
N ALA A 82 15.99 -6.71 4.43
CA ALA A 82 16.46 -8.06 4.73
C ALA A 82 15.86 -9.14 3.82
N ILE A 83 15.12 -8.79 2.76
CA ILE A 83 14.40 -9.74 1.89
C ILE A 83 15.29 -10.88 1.38
N ASN A 84 16.54 -10.58 1.06
CA ASN A 84 17.51 -11.58 0.57
C ASN A 84 17.98 -12.55 1.65
N ARG A 85 17.87 -12.18 2.94
CA ARG A 85 18.29 -12.98 4.10
C ARG A 85 17.14 -13.74 4.74
N LEU A 86 15.90 -13.27 4.52
CA LEU A 86 14.70 -13.91 5.04
C LEU A 86 14.31 -15.12 4.20
N SER A 87 13.70 -16.14 4.82
CA SER A 87 12.97 -17.17 4.07
C SER A 87 11.67 -16.57 3.51
N LEU A 88 11.13 -17.15 2.43
CA LEU A 88 9.85 -16.73 1.87
C LEU A 88 8.74 -16.80 2.91
N ALA A 89 8.72 -17.83 3.74
CA ALA A 89 7.74 -18.01 4.82
C ALA A 89 7.82 -16.87 5.85
N THR A 90 9.03 -16.50 6.29
CA THR A 90 9.23 -15.41 7.24
C THR A 90 8.81 -14.06 6.65
N ALA A 91 9.22 -13.77 5.41
CA ALA A 91 8.84 -12.53 4.73
C ALA A 91 7.30 -12.42 4.54
N THR A 92 6.66 -13.53 4.19
CA THR A 92 5.20 -13.62 4.07
C THR A 92 4.52 -13.37 5.42
N LEU A 93 4.99 -14.00 6.51
CA LEU A 93 4.43 -13.80 7.84
C LEU A 93 4.58 -12.34 8.31
N MET A 94 5.72 -11.72 8.04
CA MET A 94 5.94 -10.31 8.34
C MET A 94 4.99 -9.40 7.55
N PHE A 95 4.72 -9.71 6.27
CA PHE A 95 3.78 -8.95 5.45
C PHE A 95 2.33 -9.12 5.93
N VAL A 96 1.94 -10.33 6.34
CA VAL A 96 0.63 -10.59 6.97
C VAL A 96 0.51 -9.81 8.29
N ALA A 97 1.52 -9.87 9.16
CA ALA A 97 1.54 -9.12 10.41
C ALA A 97 1.43 -7.60 10.17
N TYR A 98 2.16 -7.08 9.19
CA TYR A 98 2.06 -5.69 8.75
C TYR A 98 0.62 -5.33 8.34
N SER A 99 -0.02 -6.16 7.51
CA SER A 99 -1.39 -5.93 7.03
C SER A 99 -2.42 -5.89 8.17
N VAL A 100 -2.23 -6.73 9.20
CA VAL A 100 -3.09 -6.75 10.40
C VAL A 100 -2.87 -5.49 11.23
N ILE A 101 -1.62 -5.10 11.50
CA ILE A 101 -1.31 -3.90 12.28
C ILE A 101 -1.83 -2.66 11.58
N ASN A 102 -1.58 -2.54 10.27
CA ASN A 102 -2.08 -1.44 9.45
C ASN A 102 -3.62 -1.37 9.47
N GLY A 103 -4.30 -2.53 9.39
CA GLY A 103 -5.76 -2.61 9.55
C GLY A 103 -6.24 -2.11 10.92
N ALA A 104 -5.56 -2.50 12.00
CA ALA A 104 -5.88 -2.02 13.34
C ALA A 104 -5.72 -0.49 13.44
N MET A 105 -4.64 0.08 12.88
CA MET A 105 -4.42 1.52 12.83
C MET A 105 -5.47 2.24 11.97
N LEU A 106 -5.84 1.67 10.82
CA LEU A 106 -6.87 2.22 9.94
C LEU A 106 -8.29 2.13 10.51
N SER A 107 -8.53 1.36 11.58
CA SER A 107 -9.85 1.29 12.22
C SER A 107 -10.37 2.66 12.66
N SER A 108 -9.49 3.63 12.95
CA SER A 108 -9.85 5.03 13.26
C SER A 108 -10.67 5.71 12.18
N ILE A 109 -10.53 5.33 10.91
CA ILE A 109 -11.31 5.94 9.81
C ILE A 109 -12.81 5.70 9.98
N PHE A 110 -13.22 4.57 10.59
CA PHE A 110 -14.62 4.28 10.88
C PHE A 110 -15.21 5.15 11.98
N MET A 111 -14.38 5.80 12.80
CA MET A 111 -14.84 6.80 13.78
C MET A 111 -15.12 8.16 13.10
N ILE A 112 -14.36 8.49 12.08
CA ILE A 112 -14.37 9.82 11.43
C ILE A 112 -15.33 9.84 10.23
N TYR A 113 -15.32 8.79 9.41
CA TYR A 113 -16.04 8.71 8.16
C TYR A 113 -17.22 7.73 8.22
N THR A 114 -18.21 7.91 7.35
CA THR A 114 -19.33 6.97 7.22
C THR A 114 -18.86 5.72 6.47
N ALA A 115 -19.42 4.55 6.81
CA ALA A 115 -19.07 3.30 6.15
C ALA A 115 -19.34 3.33 4.63
N ALA A 116 -20.43 3.99 4.21
CA ALA A 116 -20.76 4.15 2.80
C ALA A 116 -19.70 4.98 2.07
N SER A 117 -19.21 6.05 2.70
CA SER A 117 -18.15 6.88 2.13
C SER A 117 -16.81 6.13 2.03
N ILE A 118 -16.44 5.38 3.08
CA ILE A 118 -15.25 4.54 3.07
C ILE A 118 -15.29 3.55 1.89
N ALA A 119 -16.45 2.85 1.70
CA ALA A 119 -16.62 1.92 0.60
C ALA A 119 -16.54 2.62 -0.77
N SER A 120 -17.23 3.75 -0.96
CA SER A 120 -17.22 4.50 -2.22
C SER A 120 -15.80 4.97 -2.58
N VAL A 121 -15.07 5.55 -1.61
CA VAL A 121 -13.69 6.00 -1.82
C VAL A 121 -12.75 4.83 -2.08
N PHE A 122 -12.97 3.68 -1.43
CA PHE A 122 -12.19 2.47 -1.71
C PHE A 122 -12.32 2.04 -3.17
N PHE A 123 -13.53 2.02 -3.73
CA PHE A 123 -13.73 1.68 -5.15
C PHE A 123 -13.15 2.73 -6.10
N ILE A 124 -13.24 4.02 -5.77
CA ILE A 124 -12.57 5.08 -6.54
C ILE A 124 -11.06 4.87 -6.53
N THR A 125 -10.49 4.59 -5.35
CA THR A 125 -9.07 4.29 -5.22
C THR A 125 -8.67 3.07 -6.05
N ALA A 126 -9.45 1.99 -5.97
CA ALA A 126 -9.19 0.76 -6.71
C ALA A 126 -9.21 1.00 -8.23
N ALA A 127 -10.17 1.77 -8.72
CA ALA A 127 -10.25 2.14 -10.14
C ALA A 127 -9.05 2.99 -10.58
N THR A 128 -8.72 4.05 -9.80
CA THR A 128 -7.57 4.92 -10.08
C THR A 128 -6.27 4.14 -10.06
N PHE A 129 -6.07 3.32 -9.04
CA PHE A 129 -4.90 2.46 -8.89
C PHE A 129 -4.77 1.49 -10.07
N ALA A 130 -5.85 0.80 -10.45
CA ALA A 130 -5.84 -0.18 -11.54
C ALA A 130 -5.45 0.48 -12.88
N VAL A 131 -6.00 1.67 -13.17
CA VAL A 131 -5.65 2.43 -14.39
C VAL A 131 -4.17 2.82 -14.36
N MET A 132 -3.67 3.36 -13.26
CA MET A 132 -2.27 3.80 -13.16
C MET A 132 -1.28 2.63 -13.16
N ALA A 133 -1.61 1.53 -12.49
CA ALA A 133 -0.82 0.30 -12.54
C ALA A 133 -0.77 -0.28 -13.97
N LEU A 134 -1.88 -0.24 -14.70
CA LEU A 134 -1.94 -0.68 -16.09
C LEU A 134 -1.11 0.23 -17.01
N ILE A 135 -1.17 1.56 -16.83
CA ILE A 135 -0.34 2.51 -17.56
C ILE A 135 1.14 2.23 -17.29
N GLY A 136 1.54 2.08 -16.03
CA GLY A 136 2.92 1.74 -15.67
C GLY A 136 3.39 0.41 -16.24
N TYR A 137 2.50 -0.60 -16.25
CA TYR A 137 2.80 -1.92 -16.82
C TYR A 137 2.96 -1.90 -18.34
N THR A 138 2.15 -1.10 -19.05
CA THR A 138 2.11 -1.09 -20.53
C THR A 138 3.01 -0.06 -21.17
N THR A 139 3.34 1.03 -20.47
CA THR A 139 4.17 2.10 -21.03
C THR A 139 5.55 1.61 -21.43
N LYS A 140 6.04 2.15 -22.56
CA LYS A 140 7.41 1.93 -23.06
C LYS A 140 8.36 3.05 -22.62
N THR A 141 7.81 4.18 -22.15
CA THR A 141 8.62 5.30 -21.66
C THR A 141 9.21 4.93 -20.30
N ASP A 142 10.51 5.16 -20.12
CA ASP A 142 11.17 4.95 -18.83
C ASP A 142 10.71 6.00 -17.80
N LEU A 143 10.04 5.52 -16.76
CA LEU A 143 9.54 6.37 -15.67
C LEU A 143 10.56 6.61 -14.56
N THR A 144 11.80 6.15 -14.68
CA THR A 144 12.81 6.23 -13.62
C THR A 144 13.07 7.67 -13.16
N SER A 145 13.15 8.63 -14.09
CA SER A 145 13.34 10.04 -13.77
C SER A 145 12.15 10.63 -13.03
N VAL A 146 10.93 10.26 -13.46
CA VAL A 146 9.68 10.68 -12.81
C VAL A 146 9.59 10.06 -11.40
N GLY A 147 9.93 8.78 -11.25
CA GLY A 147 9.97 8.11 -9.97
C GLY A 147 10.92 8.76 -8.96
N LYS A 148 12.11 9.17 -9.39
CA LYS A 148 13.06 9.92 -8.54
C LYS A 148 12.46 11.25 -8.06
N LEU A 149 11.83 12.01 -8.96
CA LEU A 149 11.16 13.27 -8.61
C LEU A 149 10.02 13.04 -7.61
N LEU A 150 9.17 12.04 -7.86
CA LEU A 150 8.05 11.70 -6.98
C LEU A 150 8.53 11.24 -5.60
N PHE A 151 9.64 10.50 -5.53
CA PHE A 151 10.23 10.10 -4.25
C PHE A 151 10.76 11.30 -3.45
N MET A 152 11.40 12.28 -4.11
CA MET A 152 11.79 13.54 -3.45
C MET A 152 10.55 14.31 -2.96
N ALA A 153 9.50 14.38 -3.78
CA ALA A 153 8.25 15.02 -3.41
C ALA A 153 7.56 14.30 -2.23
N LEU A 154 7.64 12.96 -2.17
CA LEU A 154 7.14 12.16 -1.05
C LEU A 154 7.86 12.50 0.25
N ILE A 155 9.18 12.65 0.24
CA ILE A 155 9.95 13.08 1.42
C ILE A 155 9.48 14.46 1.89
N GLY A 156 9.29 15.40 0.96
CA GLY A 156 8.74 16.73 1.27
C GLY A 156 7.33 16.66 1.85
N LEU A 157 6.48 15.80 1.31
CA LEU A 157 5.12 15.57 1.83
C LEU A 157 5.13 15.01 3.26
N VAL A 158 6.02 14.05 3.54
CA VAL A 158 6.18 13.48 4.89
C VAL A 158 6.62 14.58 5.88
N ILE A 159 7.61 15.37 5.51
CA ILE A 159 8.07 16.50 6.36
C ILE A 159 6.92 17.49 6.58
N ALA A 160 6.20 17.90 5.53
CA ALA A 160 5.06 18.81 5.63
C ALA A 160 3.95 18.24 6.53
N THR A 161 3.68 16.93 6.46
CA THR A 161 2.69 16.26 7.31
C THR A 161 3.12 16.25 8.77
N ILE A 162 4.41 15.98 9.06
CA ILE A 162 4.97 16.03 10.42
C ILE A 162 4.87 17.46 10.97
N VAL A 163 5.28 18.46 10.21
CA VAL A 163 5.20 19.88 10.60
C VAL A 163 3.74 20.27 10.87
N ASN A 164 2.82 19.83 10.01
CA ASN A 164 1.39 20.12 10.19
C ASN A 164 0.79 19.47 11.44
N MET A 165 1.34 18.37 11.92
CA MET A 165 0.91 17.74 13.18
C MET A 165 1.12 18.67 14.39
N PHE A 166 2.11 19.57 14.33
CA PHE A 166 2.37 20.58 15.37
C PHE A 166 1.59 21.88 15.13
N ILE A 167 1.37 22.26 13.86
CA ILE A 167 0.65 23.51 13.49
C ILE A 167 -0.87 23.32 13.58
N GLY A 168 -1.38 22.12 13.23
CA GLY A 168 -2.82 21.83 13.24
C GLY A 168 -3.63 22.54 12.14
N SER A 169 -2.98 22.98 11.04
CA SER A 169 -3.65 23.72 9.96
C SER A 169 -4.50 22.80 9.08
N SER A 170 -5.81 23.07 9.02
CA SER A 170 -6.73 22.36 8.13
C SER A 170 -6.43 22.60 6.65
N THR A 171 -6.03 23.83 6.29
CA THR A 171 -5.65 24.21 4.93
C THR A 171 -4.41 23.42 4.48
N LEU A 172 -3.39 23.34 5.32
CA LEU A 172 -2.20 22.57 5.03
C LEU A 172 -2.51 21.07 4.89
N THR A 173 -3.42 20.54 5.74
CA THR A 173 -3.89 19.15 5.62
C THR A 173 -4.53 18.88 4.25
N MET A 174 -5.35 19.81 3.75
CA MET A 174 -5.99 19.68 2.43
C MET A 174 -4.97 19.76 1.29
N ILE A 175 -4.06 20.72 1.35
CA ILE A 175 -2.97 20.85 0.36
C ILE A 175 -2.13 19.56 0.32
N CYS A 176 -1.70 19.06 1.48
CA CYS A 176 -0.96 17.79 1.57
C CYS A 176 -1.77 16.62 1.02
N SER A 177 -3.10 16.64 1.16
CA SER A 177 -3.95 15.57 0.62
C SER A 177 -4.00 15.59 -0.91
N TYR A 178 -4.17 16.75 -1.53
CA TYR A 178 -4.14 16.85 -3.00
C TYR A 178 -2.76 16.49 -3.57
N VAL A 179 -1.70 17.01 -2.97
CA VAL A 179 -0.32 16.70 -3.37
C VAL A 179 -0.04 15.20 -3.19
N GLY A 180 -0.50 14.62 -2.08
CA GLY A 180 -0.37 13.19 -1.80
C GLY A 180 -1.05 12.31 -2.86
N VAL A 181 -2.27 12.66 -3.30
CA VAL A 181 -2.93 11.94 -4.39
C VAL A 181 -2.09 11.97 -5.66
N LEU A 182 -1.58 13.13 -6.06
CA LEU A 182 -0.76 13.26 -7.28
C LEU A 182 0.52 12.43 -7.19
N ILE A 183 1.19 12.46 -6.03
CA ILE A 183 2.40 11.67 -5.79
C ILE A 183 2.10 10.18 -5.90
N PHE A 184 1.08 9.67 -5.18
CA PHE A 184 0.82 8.23 -5.15
C PHE A 184 0.18 7.69 -6.44
N VAL A 185 -0.56 8.50 -7.18
CA VAL A 185 -0.99 8.18 -8.55
C VAL A 185 0.23 7.98 -9.46
N GLY A 186 1.21 8.89 -9.40
CA GLY A 186 2.44 8.77 -10.17
C GLY A 186 3.34 7.61 -9.70
N LEU A 187 3.49 7.42 -8.38
CA LEU A 187 4.26 6.31 -7.80
C LEU A 187 3.67 4.96 -8.19
N THR A 188 2.34 4.79 -8.18
CA THR A 188 1.67 3.56 -8.63
C THR A 188 2.10 3.17 -10.05
N ALA A 189 2.16 4.12 -10.98
CA ALA A 189 2.62 3.84 -12.35
C ALA A 189 4.12 3.50 -12.38
N TYR A 190 4.94 4.28 -11.71
CA TYR A 190 6.39 4.06 -11.63
C TYR A 190 6.72 2.70 -10.99
N ASP A 191 6.12 2.38 -9.84
CA ASP A 191 6.40 1.15 -9.12
C ASP A 191 5.87 -0.08 -9.86
N SER A 192 4.73 0.03 -10.55
CA SER A 192 4.25 -1.02 -11.44
C SER A 192 5.24 -1.33 -12.57
N GLN A 193 5.82 -0.28 -13.22
CA GLN A 193 6.86 -0.46 -14.23
C GLN A 193 8.14 -1.06 -13.63
N LYS A 194 8.58 -0.56 -12.49
CA LYS A 194 9.77 -1.03 -11.79
C LYS A 194 9.66 -2.50 -11.40
N ILE A 195 8.51 -2.92 -10.84
CA ILE A 195 8.23 -4.31 -10.47
C ILE A 195 8.21 -5.20 -11.71
N LYS A 196 7.55 -4.76 -12.78
CA LYS A 196 7.59 -5.47 -14.07
C LYS A 196 9.03 -5.72 -14.52
N ASN A 197 9.84 -4.66 -14.58
CA ASN A 197 11.23 -4.76 -15.05
C ASN A 197 12.08 -5.65 -14.14
N MET A 198 11.87 -5.58 -12.82
CA MET A 198 12.55 -6.44 -11.84
C MET A 198 12.20 -7.92 -12.03
N LEU A 199 10.91 -8.23 -12.24
CA LEU A 199 10.44 -9.60 -12.42
C LEU A 199 10.74 -10.17 -13.80
N MET A 200 10.86 -9.33 -14.83
CA MET A 200 11.33 -9.76 -16.16
C MET A 200 12.78 -10.22 -16.15
N GLN A 201 13.58 -9.81 -15.18
CA GLN A 201 14.96 -10.22 -14.99
C GLN A 201 15.10 -11.40 -14.02
N ALA A 202 13.99 -11.90 -13.47
CA ALA A 202 14.02 -13.04 -12.55
C ALA A 202 14.39 -14.33 -13.31
N PRO A 203 15.36 -15.10 -12.82
CA PRO A 203 15.89 -16.25 -13.56
C PRO A 203 14.89 -17.41 -13.67
N ASP A 204 13.99 -17.52 -12.69
CA ASP A 204 13.01 -18.61 -12.56
C ASP A 204 11.81 -18.17 -11.69
N ALA A 205 10.92 -19.10 -11.36
CA ALA A 205 9.83 -18.89 -10.39
C ALA A 205 10.17 -19.42 -8.98
N GLY A 206 11.45 -19.61 -8.67
CA GLY A 206 11.95 -20.14 -7.41
C GLY A 206 11.76 -19.20 -6.23
N GLU A 207 12.26 -19.60 -5.06
CA GLU A 207 12.07 -18.86 -3.81
C GLU A 207 12.59 -17.42 -3.88
N SER A 208 13.75 -17.20 -4.49
CA SER A 208 14.35 -15.87 -4.63
C SER A 208 13.44 -14.92 -5.42
N SER A 209 12.94 -15.37 -6.57
CA SER A 209 12.04 -14.59 -7.42
C SER A 209 10.67 -14.39 -6.78
N GLN A 210 10.19 -15.34 -5.99
CA GLN A 210 8.94 -15.18 -5.22
C GLN A 210 9.08 -14.14 -4.10
N LYS A 211 10.26 -14.03 -3.48
CA LYS A 211 10.55 -12.95 -2.51
C LYS A 211 10.53 -11.58 -3.18
N LEU A 212 11.03 -11.45 -4.40
CA LEU A 212 10.92 -10.22 -5.19
C LEU A 212 9.45 -9.88 -5.52
N ALA A 213 8.64 -10.88 -5.86
CA ALA A 213 7.22 -10.69 -6.08
C ALA A 213 6.49 -10.24 -4.79
N LEU A 214 6.85 -10.78 -3.63
CA LEU A 214 6.32 -10.36 -2.34
C LEU A 214 6.71 -8.92 -2.00
N LEU A 215 7.96 -8.52 -2.27
CA LEU A 215 8.42 -7.15 -2.11
C LEU A 215 7.66 -6.19 -3.03
N GLY A 216 7.42 -6.58 -4.28
CA GLY A 216 6.58 -5.84 -5.21
C GLY A 216 5.14 -5.70 -4.71
N ALA A 217 4.58 -6.75 -4.13
CA ALA A 217 3.25 -6.72 -3.53
C ALA A 217 3.17 -5.74 -2.35
N LEU A 218 4.17 -5.73 -1.48
CA LEU A 218 4.27 -4.77 -0.37
C LEU A 218 4.34 -3.32 -0.90
N THR A 219 5.15 -3.07 -1.93
CA THR A 219 5.27 -1.72 -2.52
C THR A 219 3.93 -1.23 -3.05
N LEU A 220 3.25 -2.02 -3.90
CA LEU A 220 1.94 -1.65 -4.44
C LEU A 220 0.84 -1.55 -3.37
N TYR A 221 0.92 -2.38 -2.33
CA TYR A 221 0.04 -2.29 -1.18
C TYR A 221 0.19 -0.94 -0.46
N LEU A 222 1.42 -0.49 -0.23
CA LEU A 222 1.71 0.81 0.39
C LEU A 222 1.18 1.97 -0.47
N ASP A 223 1.39 1.92 -1.78
CA ASP A 223 0.87 2.92 -2.70
C ASP A 223 -0.66 3.00 -2.63
N PHE A 224 -1.33 1.84 -2.64
CA PHE A 224 -2.79 1.76 -2.55
C PHE A 224 -3.32 2.35 -1.25
N ILE A 225 -2.78 1.94 -0.10
CA ILE A 225 -3.24 2.42 1.22
C ILE A 225 -3.03 3.93 1.36
N ASN A 226 -1.89 4.45 0.93
CA ASN A 226 -1.64 5.88 1.00
C ASN A 226 -2.57 6.66 0.06
N LEU A 227 -2.74 6.20 -1.18
CA LEU A 227 -3.69 6.79 -2.12
C LEU A 227 -5.11 6.79 -1.54
N PHE A 228 -5.55 5.68 -0.95
CA PHE A 228 -6.85 5.56 -0.30
C PHE A 228 -7.03 6.57 0.85
N ILE A 229 -6.03 6.71 1.72
CA ILE A 229 -6.10 7.66 2.85
C ILE A 229 -6.21 9.10 2.35
N TYR A 230 -5.43 9.49 1.33
CA TYR A 230 -5.49 10.84 0.77
C TYR A 230 -6.81 11.11 0.04
N LEU A 231 -7.31 10.15 -0.75
CA LEU A 231 -8.62 10.28 -1.38
C LEU A 231 -9.76 10.32 -0.35
N LEU A 232 -9.66 9.55 0.73
CA LEU A 232 -10.65 9.57 1.81
C LEU A 232 -10.67 10.91 2.55
N ARG A 233 -9.53 11.58 2.69
CA ARG A 233 -9.45 12.93 3.27
C ARG A 233 -10.11 13.98 2.39
N ILE A 234 -10.10 13.81 1.06
CA ILE A 234 -10.67 14.74 0.09
C ILE A 234 -12.17 14.48 -0.11
N PHE A 235 -12.56 13.23 -0.34
CA PHE A 235 -13.91 12.85 -0.77
C PHE A 235 -14.75 12.22 0.35
N GLY A 236 -14.16 11.94 1.51
CA GLY A 236 -14.82 11.23 2.59
C GLY A 236 -15.84 12.09 3.33
N ASP A 237 -17.08 11.60 3.42
CA ASP A 237 -18.11 12.22 4.25
C ASP A 237 -17.86 11.92 5.72
N ARG A 238 -17.63 12.98 6.50
CA ARG A 238 -17.42 12.87 7.95
C ARG A 238 -18.75 12.60 8.65
N ARG A 239 -18.70 11.79 9.70
CA ARG A 239 -19.87 11.56 10.56
C ARG A 239 -20.23 12.84 11.31
N ASP A 240 -21.42 13.40 11.03
CA ASP A 240 -21.98 14.56 11.76
C ASP A 240 -22.48 14.12 13.15
N TYR A 241 -21.59 14.10 14.12
CA TYR A 241 -21.96 13.90 15.54
C TYR A 241 -22.89 15.00 16.05
N ASN A 242 -22.82 16.21 15.51
CA ASN A 242 -23.63 17.36 15.94
C ASN A 242 -25.09 17.31 15.47
N LYS A 243 -25.37 16.67 14.33
CA LYS A 243 -26.74 16.64 13.79
C LYS A 243 -27.68 15.75 14.62
N LYS A 244 -27.16 14.63 15.15
CA LYS A 244 -27.94 13.74 16.04
C LYS A 244 -28.27 14.37 17.38
N ASN A 245 -27.38 15.16 17.96
CA ASN A 245 -27.60 15.83 19.23
C ASN A 245 -28.58 17.01 19.08
N LYS A 246 -28.55 17.76 17.98
CA LYS A 246 -29.56 18.80 17.68
C LYS A 246 -30.97 18.22 17.46
N CYS A 247 -31.08 17.07 16.79
CA CYS A 247 -32.36 16.42 16.60
C CYS A 247 -32.93 15.87 17.92
N ARG A 248 -32.09 15.32 18.80
CA ARG A 248 -32.49 14.86 20.14
C ARG A 248 -32.92 16.01 21.05
N LEU A 249 -32.19 17.13 21.04
CA LEU A 249 -32.53 18.31 21.83
C LEU A 249 -33.85 18.99 21.40
N ASN A 250 -34.18 18.94 20.10
CA ASN A 250 -35.44 19.43 19.59
C ASN A 250 -36.63 18.51 19.93
N LEU A 251 -36.41 17.18 20.08
CA LEU A 251 -37.45 16.24 20.54
C LEU A 251 -37.78 16.34 22.03
N TYR A 252 -36.87 16.89 22.85
CA TYR A 252 -37.11 17.16 24.27
C TYR A 252 -37.69 18.58 24.55
N ARG A 253 -37.81 19.39 23.50
CA ARG A 253 -38.34 20.79 23.61
C ARG A 253 -39.76 20.96 23.05
N SER A 254 -40.33 19.91 22.46
CA SER A 254 -41.73 19.80 22.04
C SER A 254 -42.51 18.91 23.02
#